data_6514d2dd3df8262b5ac60c620458fddf
#
_entry.id   6514d2dd3df8262b5ac60c620458fddf
#
_cell.length_a   1.000
_cell.length_b   1.000
_cell.length_c   1.000
_cell.angle_alpha   90.00
_cell.angle_beta   90.00
_cell.angle_gamma   90.00
#
_symmetry.space_group_name_H-M   'P 1'
#
loop_
_entity.id
_entity.type
_entity.pdbx_description
1 polymer ?
#
loop_
_entity_poly.entity_id
_entity_poly.type
_entity_poly.pdbx_seq_one_letter_code
_entity_poly.pdbx_strand_id
1 'polypeptide(L)'
;HCYIATLFSIVNNETSVSKANANNTAKQIVFSGIQPSGNIHIGNYLGALKQWVDLQNKYRLFAMIADLHAITVPQEPAAIRSKTIELARLLIAIGIDPNKSVIFVQSHVPAHAELGWILNTLTPVGELERMTQYKEKRESAGTMAGLLTYPTLMAADILLYQASTVPV
;
A
#
# COMPACT_ATOMS: atom_id res chain seq x y z
N HIS A 1 -6.90 4.75 12.30
CA HIS A 1 -8.10 4.10 11.72
C HIS A 1 -9.17 5.08 11.22
N CYS A 2 -9.33 6.28 11.79
CA CYS A 2 -10.47 7.16 11.49
C CYS A 2 -10.34 7.95 10.17
N TYR A 3 -9.13 8.38 9.78
CA TYR A 3 -8.95 9.32 8.67
C TYR A 3 -8.97 8.65 7.29
N ILE A 4 -8.36 7.49 7.16
CA ILE A 4 -8.45 6.69 5.91
C ILE A 4 -9.90 6.28 5.68
N ALA A 5 -10.63 5.92 6.73
CA ALA A 5 -12.06 5.65 6.67
C ALA A 5 -12.88 6.89 6.25
N THR A 6 -12.46 8.09 6.67
CA THR A 6 -13.12 9.35 6.30
C THR A 6 -12.82 9.73 4.85
N LEU A 7 -11.57 9.59 4.37
CA LEU A 7 -11.24 9.78 2.95
C LEU A 7 -11.97 8.75 2.08
N PHE A 8 -12.03 7.50 2.51
CA PHE A 8 -12.78 6.45 1.83
C PHE A 8 -14.30 6.75 1.79
N SER A 9 -14.85 7.33 2.86
CA SER A 9 -16.26 7.75 2.96
C SER A 9 -16.57 8.93 2.04
N ILE A 10 -15.67 9.91 1.94
CA ILE A 10 -15.84 11.09 1.07
C ILE A 10 -15.85 10.66 -0.40
N VAL A 11 -14.91 9.80 -0.81
CA VAL A 11 -14.80 9.30 -2.20
C VAL A 11 -16.01 8.41 -2.56
N ASN A 12 -16.54 7.63 -1.63
CA ASN A 12 -17.69 6.77 -1.90
C ASN A 12 -19.04 7.49 -1.82
N ASN A 13 -19.13 8.66 -1.18
CA ASN A 13 -20.39 9.39 -1.04
C ASN A 13 -20.74 10.25 -2.28
N GLU A 14 -19.77 10.56 -3.14
CA GLU A 14 -20.02 11.30 -4.40
C GLU A 14 -20.35 10.39 -5.60
N THR A 15 -20.22 9.08 -5.46
CA THR A 15 -20.60 8.12 -6.51
C THR A 15 -22.00 7.55 -6.34
N SER A 16 -23.02 8.41 -6.22
CA SER A 16 -24.39 8.05 -6.61
C SER A 16 -24.54 8.07 -8.14
N VAL A 17 -23.56 7.56 -8.87
CA VAL A 17 -23.66 7.29 -10.30
C VAL A 17 -24.28 5.91 -10.47
N SER A 18 -25.57 5.94 -10.76
CA SER A 18 -26.39 4.92 -11.42
C SER A 18 -25.97 3.45 -11.17
N LYS A 19 -26.79 2.75 -10.40
CA LYS A 19 -26.98 1.29 -10.50
C LYS A 19 -27.43 0.95 -11.93
N ALA A 20 -26.51 0.90 -12.85
CA ALA A 20 -26.72 0.42 -14.21
C ALA A 20 -25.81 -0.78 -14.42
N ASN A 21 -26.46 -1.95 -14.53
CA ASN A 21 -25.94 -3.24 -14.98
C ASN A 21 -25.02 -4.03 -14.04
N ALA A 22 -25.66 -4.70 -13.08
CA ALA A 22 -25.09 -5.81 -12.31
C ALA A 22 -24.95 -7.09 -13.19
N ASN A 23 -24.07 -7.10 -14.18
CA ASN A 23 -23.63 -8.31 -14.88
C ASN A 23 -22.17 -8.23 -15.35
N ASN A 24 -21.34 -7.44 -14.67
CA ASN A 24 -19.91 -7.47 -14.92
C ASN A 24 -19.25 -8.29 -13.81
N THR A 25 -18.88 -9.54 -14.14
CA THR A 25 -18.17 -10.50 -13.26
C THR A 25 -16.70 -10.14 -13.06
N ALA A 26 -16.34 -8.85 -13.05
CA ALA A 26 -15.00 -8.41 -12.72
C ALA A 26 -14.70 -8.78 -11.26
N LYS A 27 -13.62 -9.56 -11.05
CA LYS A 27 -13.16 -9.90 -9.70
C LYS A 27 -12.90 -8.62 -8.91
N GLN A 28 -13.37 -8.57 -7.67
CA GLN A 28 -13.04 -7.49 -6.75
C GLN A 28 -11.53 -7.38 -6.57
N ILE A 29 -11.04 -6.14 -6.40
CA ILE A 29 -9.63 -5.85 -6.24
C ILE A 29 -9.25 -5.94 -4.78
N VAL A 30 -8.26 -6.76 -4.49
CA VAL A 30 -7.54 -6.81 -3.21
C VAL A 30 -6.18 -6.16 -3.43
N PHE A 31 -5.87 -5.16 -2.64
CA PHE A 31 -4.59 -4.44 -2.69
C PHE A 31 -3.86 -4.62 -1.37
N SER A 32 -2.58 -4.99 -1.43
CA SER A 32 -1.73 -4.99 -0.26
C SER A 32 -0.29 -4.70 -0.63
N GLY A 33 0.46 -4.14 0.32
CA GLY A 33 1.85 -3.75 0.11
C GLY A 33 2.76 -4.23 1.22
N ILE A 34 4.00 -4.53 0.86
CA ILE A 34 5.06 -4.88 1.80
C ILE A 34 6.32 -4.08 1.50
N GLN A 35 6.92 -3.52 2.53
CA GLN A 35 8.14 -2.73 2.39
C GLN A 35 9.36 -3.64 2.20
N PRO A 36 10.29 -3.31 1.29
CA PRO A 36 11.56 -4.01 1.13
C PRO A 36 12.57 -3.57 2.20
N SER A 37 12.16 -3.54 3.48
CA SER A 37 12.98 -3.12 4.62
C SER A 37 13.01 -4.22 5.68
N GLY A 38 14.14 -4.34 6.37
CA GLY A 38 14.32 -5.42 7.35
C GLY A 38 14.50 -6.81 6.73
N ASN A 39 14.55 -7.83 7.57
CA ASN A 39 14.55 -9.23 7.16
C ASN A 39 13.13 -9.78 7.26
N ILE A 40 12.67 -10.39 6.18
CA ILE A 40 11.39 -11.10 6.21
C ILE A 40 11.56 -12.35 7.07
N HIS A 41 10.74 -12.45 8.07
CA HIS A 41 10.73 -13.61 8.99
C HIS A 41 9.40 -14.37 8.88
N ILE A 42 9.37 -15.56 9.47
CA ILE A 42 8.22 -16.46 9.39
C ILE A 42 6.90 -15.82 9.85
N GLY A 43 6.96 -14.84 10.75
CA GLY A 43 5.78 -14.08 11.19
C GLY A 43 5.14 -13.23 10.06
N ASN A 44 5.96 -12.62 9.20
CA ASN A 44 5.45 -11.91 8.02
C ASN A 44 4.77 -12.87 7.04
N TYR A 45 5.36 -14.08 6.84
CA TYR A 45 4.78 -15.11 5.99
C TYR A 45 3.43 -15.57 6.52
N LEU A 46 3.37 -15.96 7.80
CA LEU A 46 2.14 -16.49 8.40
C LEU A 46 1.05 -15.42 8.57
N GLY A 47 1.43 -14.18 8.89
CA GLY A 47 0.50 -13.09 9.15
C GLY A 47 -0.17 -12.51 7.89
N ALA A 48 0.60 -12.28 6.83
CA ALA A 48 0.10 -11.58 5.65
C ALA A 48 0.26 -12.39 4.35
N LEU A 49 1.46 -12.86 4.06
CA LEU A 49 1.79 -13.40 2.73
C LEU A 49 1.01 -14.68 2.39
N LYS A 50 0.75 -15.54 3.39
CA LYS A 50 -0.07 -16.75 3.20
C LYS A 50 -1.49 -16.38 2.77
N GLN A 51 -2.08 -15.33 3.35
CA GLN A 51 -3.41 -14.87 2.96
C GLN A 51 -3.44 -14.39 1.50
N TRP A 52 -2.37 -13.75 1.01
CA TRP A 52 -2.30 -13.29 -0.37
C TRP A 52 -2.35 -14.45 -1.36
N VAL A 53 -1.65 -15.56 -1.05
CA VAL A 53 -1.68 -16.78 -1.86
C VAL A 53 -3.11 -17.33 -1.97
N ASP A 54 -3.86 -17.30 -0.89
CA ASP A 54 -5.26 -17.77 -0.90
C ASP A 54 -6.20 -16.80 -1.62
N LEU A 55 -6.01 -15.49 -1.41
CA LEU A 55 -6.84 -14.43 -1.98
C LEU A 55 -6.74 -14.33 -3.50
N GLN A 56 -5.58 -14.59 -4.12
CA GLN A 56 -5.40 -14.52 -5.57
C GLN A 56 -6.32 -15.44 -6.38
N ASN A 57 -6.85 -16.51 -5.77
CA ASN A 57 -7.76 -17.42 -6.44
C ASN A 57 -9.19 -16.87 -6.54
N LYS A 58 -9.57 -16.02 -5.59
CA LYS A 58 -10.93 -15.44 -5.48
C LYS A 58 -11.02 -14.03 -6.00
N TYR A 59 -9.94 -13.24 -5.86
CA TYR A 59 -9.87 -11.82 -6.13
C TYR A 59 -8.80 -11.51 -7.18
N ARG A 60 -8.82 -10.28 -7.69
CA ARG A 60 -7.69 -9.72 -8.45
C ARG A 60 -6.72 -9.10 -7.44
N LEU A 61 -5.64 -9.81 -7.14
CA LEU A 61 -4.64 -9.36 -6.17
C LEU A 61 -3.62 -8.42 -6.83
N PHE A 62 -3.43 -7.26 -6.21
CA PHE A 62 -2.31 -6.34 -6.47
C PHE A 62 -1.36 -6.41 -5.27
N ALA A 63 -0.21 -7.03 -5.47
CA ALA A 63 0.85 -7.19 -4.48
C ALA A 63 1.95 -6.17 -4.76
N MET A 64 1.97 -5.08 -4.00
CA MET A 64 2.90 -3.98 -4.17
C MET A 64 4.16 -4.17 -3.31
N ILE A 65 5.32 -3.95 -3.90
CA ILE A 65 6.57 -3.75 -3.16
C ILE A 65 6.70 -2.25 -2.88
N ALA A 66 6.51 -1.88 -1.62
CA ALA A 66 6.33 -0.50 -1.16
C ALA A 66 7.68 0.18 -0.86
N ASP A 67 8.48 0.41 -1.90
CA ASP A 67 9.81 1.00 -1.78
C ASP A 67 9.77 2.50 -1.42
N LEU A 68 8.78 3.26 -1.89
CA LEU A 68 8.61 4.66 -1.48
C LEU A 68 8.25 4.78 0.01
N HIS A 69 7.50 3.83 0.56
CA HIS A 69 7.27 3.78 2.00
C HIS A 69 8.53 3.40 2.79
N ALA A 70 9.40 2.56 2.22
CA ALA A 70 10.64 2.16 2.88
C ALA A 70 11.60 3.34 3.08
N ILE A 71 11.66 4.29 2.15
CA ILE A 71 12.55 5.46 2.21
C ILE A 71 12.01 6.60 3.08
N THR A 72 10.87 6.45 3.74
CA THR A 72 10.38 7.41 4.76
C THR A 72 11.29 7.47 5.98
N VAL A 73 12.16 6.49 6.14
CA VAL A 73 13.27 6.46 7.09
C VAL A 73 14.58 6.26 6.32
N PRO A 74 15.73 6.73 6.84
CA PRO A 74 17.02 6.58 6.15
C PRO A 74 17.31 5.12 5.77
N GLN A 75 17.67 4.90 4.53
CA GLN A 75 17.99 3.59 3.96
C GLN A 75 19.25 3.68 3.10
N GLU A 76 20.03 2.61 3.04
CA GLU A 76 21.13 2.50 2.10
C GLU A 76 20.60 2.15 0.71
N PRO A 77 20.85 2.97 -0.34
CA PRO A 77 20.24 2.78 -1.66
C PRO A 77 20.51 1.40 -2.29
N ALA A 78 21.74 0.88 -2.13
CA ALA A 78 22.11 -0.44 -2.64
C ALA A 78 21.33 -1.56 -1.94
N ALA A 79 21.09 -1.41 -0.62
CA ALA A 79 20.35 -2.38 0.17
C ALA A 79 18.86 -2.42 -0.23
N ILE A 80 18.23 -1.27 -0.43
CA ILE A 80 16.83 -1.18 -0.90
C ILE A 80 16.68 -1.88 -2.25
N ARG A 81 17.56 -1.61 -3.22
CA ARG A 81 17.53 -2.24 -4.54
C ARG A 81 17.63 -3.77 -4.43
N SER A 82 18.59 -4.26 -3.66
CA SER A 82 18.76 -5.71 -3.45
C SER A 82 17.53 -6.34 -2.81
N LYS A 83 17.02 -5.74 -1.75
CA LYS A 83 15.84 -6.23 -1.02
C LYS A 83 14.54 -6.18 -1.84
N THR A 84 14.39 -5.18 -2.72
CA THR A 84 13.25 -5.11 -3.65
C THR A 84 13.23 -6.33 -4.57
N ILE A 85 14.38 -6.70 -5.14
CA ILE A 85 14.51 -7.87 -6.02
C ILE A 85 14.30 -9.17 -5.24
N GLU A 86 14.90 -9.27 -4.05
CA GLU A 86 14.74 -10.42 -3.17
C GLU A 86 13.27 -10.64 -2.79
N LEU A 87 12.57 -9.57 -2.41
CA LEU A 87 11.16 -9.60 -2.07
C LEU A 87 10.29 -10.03 -3.26
N ALA A 88 10.56 -9.52 -4.46
CA ALA A 88 9.85 -9.96 -5.67
C ALA A 88 10.01 -11.46 -5.92
N ARG A 89 11.24 -11.98 -5.78
CA ARG A 89 11.53 -13.43 -5.89
C ARG A 89 10.81 -14.23 -4.81
N LEU A 90 10.80 -13.72 -3.58
CA LEU A 90 10.11 -14.36 -2.47
C LEU A 90 8.61 -14.45 -2.71
N LEU A 91 7.96 -13.38 -3.16
CA LEU A 91 6.52 -13.37 -3.47
C LEU A 91 6.16 -14.46 -4.48
N ILE A 92 6.98 -14.65 -5.51
CA ILE A 92 6.78 -15.73 -6.49
C ILE A 92 7.03 -17.09 -5.85
N ALA A 93 8.10 -17.23 -5.07
CA ALA A 93 8.50 -18.50 -4.45
C ALA A 93 7.46 -19.04 -3.44
N ILE A 94 6.75 -18.14 -2.73
CA ILE A 94 5.68 -18.53 -1.80
C ILE A 94 4.36 -18.86 -2.49
N GLY A 95 4.26 -18.68 -3.82
CA GLY A 95 3.11 -19.08 -4.61
C GLY A 95 2.21 -17.95 -5.12
N ILE A 96 2.65 -16.69 -5.08
CA ILE A 96 1.96 -15.62 -5.82
C ILE A 96 2.21 -15.85 -7.30
N ASP A 97 1.16 -16.17 -8.04
CA ASP A 97 1.21 -16.47 -9.47
C ASP A 97 1.09 -15.18 -10.31
N PRO A 98 2.12 -14.79 -11.07
CA PRO A 98 2.08 -13.59 -11.90
C PRO A 98 1.01 -13.63 -13.01
N ASN A 99 0.49 -14.81 -13.36
CA ASN A 99 -0.60 -14.93 -14.32
C ASN A 99 -1.99 -14.62 -13.70
N LYS A 100 -2.09 -14.66 -12.37
CA LYS A 100 -3.34 -14.41 -11.62
C LYS A 100 -3.32 -13.07 -10.89
N SER A 101 -2.13 -12.62 -10.50
CA SER A 101 -1.91 -11.47 -9.63
C SER A 101 -0.97 -10.47 -10.28
N VAL A 102 -1.06 -9.21 -9.90
CA VAL A 102 -0.11 -8.17 -10.31
C VAL A 102 0.92 -7.98 -9.20
N ILE A 103 2.20 -8.29 -9.48
CA ILE A 103 3.32 -7.97 -8.59
C ILE A 103 4.04 -6.77 -9.21
N PHE A 104 4.23 -5.70 -8.45
CA PHE A 104 4.90 -4.51 -8.96
C PHE A 104 5.64 -3.73 -7.86
N VAL A 105 6.54 -2.86 -8.28
CA VAL A 105 7.28 -1.94 -7.41
C VAL A 105 6.59 -0.59 -7.43
N GLN A 106 6.30 -0.03 -6.28
CA GLN A 106 5.54 1.21 -6.12
C GLN A 106 6.16 2.37 -6.92
N SER A 107 7.47 2.58 -6.83
CA SER A 107 8.17 3.66 -7.53
C SER A 107 8.15 3.54 -9.06
N HIS A 108 7.85 2.35 -9.60
CA HIS A 108 7.71 2.15 -11.04
C HIS A 108 6.37 2.64 -11.60
N VAL A 109 5.45 3.08 -10.74
CA VAL A 109 4.16 3.66 -11.11
C VAL A 109 4.08 5.09 -10.56
N PRO A 110 4.48 6.12 -11.33
CA PRO A 110 4.58 7.51 -10.86
C PRO A 110 3.28 8.06 -10.27
N ALA A 111 2.14 7.56 -10.71
CA ALA A 111 0.83 7.99 -10.24
C ALA A 111 0.63 7.86 -8.71
N HIS A 112 1.35 6.96 -8.03
CA HIS A 112 1.35 6.88 -6.58
C HIS A 112 1.85 8.17 -5.93
N ALA A 113 3.00 8.67 -6.40
CA ALA A 113 3.58 9.90 -5.90
C ALA A 113 2.76 11.13 -6.32
N GLU A 114 2.22 11.15 -7.53
CA GLU A 114 1.38 12.23 -8.05
C GLU A 114 0.10 12.39 -7.23
N LEU A 115 -0.64 11.29 -7.03
CA LEU A 115 -1.85 11.33 -6.21
C LEU A 115 -1.53 11.58 -4.74
N GLY A 116 -0.44 11.01 -4.22
CA GLY A 116 0.06 11.29 -2.87
C GLY A 116 0.33 12.78 -2.66
N TRP A 117 0.92 13.46 -3.64
CA TRP A 117 1.12 14.91 -3.61
C TRP A 117 -0.21 15.67 -3.58
N ILE A 118 -1.17 15.31 -4.44
CA ILE A 118 -2.50 15.93 -4.45
C ILE A 118 -3.17 15.78 -3.08
N LEU A 119 -3.14 14.58 -2.50
CA LEU A 119 -3.72 14.32 -1.18
C LEU A 119 -3.01 15.10 -0.07
N ASN A 120 -1.69 15.30 -0.17
CA ASN A 120 -0.94 16.16 0.76
C ASN A 120 -1.47 17.59 0.77
N THR A 121 -1.85 18.15 -0.38
CA THR A 121 -2.38 19.53 -0.43
C THR A 121 -3.76 19.67 0.19
N LEU A 122 -4.47 18.57 0.39
CA LEU A 122 -5.82 18.52 0.96
C LEU A 122 -5.84 18.08 2.43
N THR A 123 -4.71 17.60 2.97
CA THR A 123 -4.65 16.99 4.31
C THR A 123 -4.09 17.98 5.34
N PRO A 124 -4.85 18.33 6.40
CA PRO A 124 -4.34 19.17 7.47
C PRO A 124 -3.19 18.50 8.23
N VAL A 125 -2.11 19.24 8.52
CA VAL A 125 -0.93 18.75 9.22
C VAL A 125 -1.30 18.11 10.58
N GLY A 126 -2.21 18.74 11.33
CA GLY A 126 -2.65 18.19 12.63
C GLY A 126 -3.30 16.81 12.56
N GLU A 127 -3.84 16.40 11.40
CA GLU A 127 -4.33 15.02 11.20
C GLU A 127 -3.16 14.04 11.06
N LEU A 128 -2.14 14.43 10.31
CA LEU A 128 -0.94 13.62 10.11
C LEU A 128 -0.16 13.41 11.43
N GLU A 129 -0.05 14.46 12.25
CA GLU A 129 0.62 14.40 13.56
C GLU A 129 -0.08 13.47 14.57
N ARG A 130 -1.37 13.18 14.38
CA ARG A 130 -2.12 12.25 15.23
C ARG A 130 -1.86 10.79 14.95
N MET A 131 -1.22 10.48 13.81
CA MET A 131 -0.96 9.09 13.38
C MET A 131 0.02 8.39 14.34
N THR A 132 -0.33 7.17 14.75
CA THR A 132 0.43 6.38 15.72
C THR A 132 1.87 6.14 15.30
N GLN A 133 2.09 5.72 14.05
CA GLN A 133 3.44 5.44 13.53
C GLN A 133 4.33 6.69 13.49
N TYR A 134 3.77 7.88 13.25
CA TYR A 134 4.52 9.13 13.32
C TYR A 134 5.01 9.37 14.75
N LYS A 135 4.14 9.18 15.75
CA LYS A 135 4.48 9.34 17.16
C LYS A 135 5.56 8.37 17.61
N GLU A 136 5.46 7.10 17.21
CA GLU A 136 6.41 6.05 17.60
C GLU A 136 7.79 6.22 16.96
N LYS A 137 7.84 6.59 15.67
CA LYS A 137 9.11 6.68 14.92
C LYS A 137 9.79 8.04 15.01
N ARG A 138 9.08 9.10 15.39
CA ARG A 138 9.60 10.46 15.50
C ARG A 138 10.84 10.55 16.39
N GLU A 139 10.86 9.80 17.50
CA GLU A 139 11.96 9.81 18.46
C GLU A 139 13.21 9.07 17.94
N SER A 140 13.03 8.04 17.14
CA SER A 140 14.12 7.16 16.67
C SER A 140 14.67 7.52 15.29
N ALA A 141 13.85 8.00 14.37
CA ALA A 141 14.23 8.24 12.97
C ALA A 141 14.42 9.72 12.62
N GLY A 142 14.20 10.63 13.59
CA GLY A 142 14.17 12.08 13.33
C GLY A 142 12.87 12.51 12.63
N THR A 143 12.67 13.83 12.55
CA THR A 143 11.42 14.40 12.01
C THR A 143 11.54 14.60 10.49
N MET A 144 11.48 13.52 9.71
CA MET A 144 11.50 13.59 8.26
C MET A 144 10.09 13.85 7.71
N ALA A 145 9.95 14.72 6.70
CA ALA A 145 8.67 15.03 6.08
C ALA A 145 7.97 13.78 5.54
N GLY A 146 8.70 12.84 4.95
CA GLY A 146 8.15 11.58 4.47
C GLY A 146 7.51 10.72 5.55
N LEU A 147 8.07 10.76 6.78
CA LEU A 147 7.48 10.07 7.92
C LEU A 147 6.18 10.73 8.40
N LEU A 148 6.02 12.03 8.22
CA LEU A 148 4.79 12.75 8.51
C LEU A 148 3.72 12.46 7.44
N THR A 149 4.11 12.46 6.16
CA THR A 149 3.19 12.44 5.02
C THR A 149 2.92 11.04 4.45
N TYR A 150 3.56 9.96 4.97
CA TYR A 150 3.30 8.60 4.47
C TYR A 150 1.81 8.19 4.42
N PRO A 151 0.90 8.68 5.30
CA PRO A 151 -0.51 8.29 5.23
C PRO A 151 -1.21 8.75 3.95
N THR A 152 -0.81 9.88 3.39
CA THR A 152 -1.37 10.37 2.11
C THR A 152 -0.88 9.53 0.94
N LEU A 153 0.39 9.09 0.96
CA LEU A 153 0.92 8.14 -0.02
C LEU A 153 0.18 6.79 0.08
N MET A 154 -0.05 6.29 1.30
CA MET A 154 -0.80 5.06 1.51
C MET A 154 -2.26 5.18 1.03
N ALA A 155 -2.90 6.31 1.24
CA ALA A 155 -4.23 6.57 0.70
C ALA A 155 -4.22 6.57 -0.83
N ALA A 156 -3.20 7.19 -1.46
CA ALA A 156 -3.02 7.16 -2.90
C ALA A 156 -2.86 5.74 -3.43
N ASP A 157 -2.05 4.90 -2.77
CA ASP A 157 -1.85 3.50 -3.13
C ASP A 157 -3.17 2.73 -3.24
N ILE A 158 -4.07 2.95 -2.30
CA ILE A 158 -5.37 2.26 -2.23
C ILE A 158 -6.36 2.81 -3.25
N LEU A 159 -6.44 4.14 -3.34
CA LEU A 159 -7.42 4.84 -4.18
C LEU A 159 -7.15 4.66 -5.68
N LEU A 160 -5.88 4.64 -6.10
CA LEU A 160 -5.50 4.44 -7.50
C LEU A 160 -6.11 3.17 -8.11
N TYR A 161 -6.19 2.11 -7.34
CA TYR A 161 -6.71 0.81 -7.80
C TYR A 161 -8.16 0.57 -7.44
N GLN A 162 -8.83 1.53 -6.78
CA GLN A 162 -10.20 1.37 -6.28
C GLN A 162 -10.36 0.05 -5.50
N ALA A 163 -9.39 -0.24 -4.65
CA ALA A 163 -9.34 -1.49 -3.92
C ALA A 163 -10.56 -1.65 -3.01
N SER A 164 -11.24 -2.78 -3.12
CA SER A 164 -12.38 -3.11 -2.27
C SER A 164 -11.95 -3.67 -0.92
N THR A 165 -10.74 -4.20 -0.82
CA THR A 165 -10.21 -4.83 0.40
C THR A 165 -8.71 -4.62 0.49
N VAL A 166 -8.25 -4.25 1.68
CA VAL A 166 -6.83 -4.15 2.05
C VAL A 166 -6.61 -5.08 3.25
N PRO A 167 -6.06 -6.28 3.03
CA PRO A 167 -5.73 -7.19 4.14
C PRO A 167 -4.58 -6.61 4.96
N VAL A 168 -4.69 -6.63 6.26
CA VAL A 168 -3.71 -6.16 7.25
C VAL A 168 -3.31 -7.28 8.18
#